data_f29283d15582928fa8875cee9cbdf08d
#
_entry.id   f29283d15582928fa8875cee9cbdf08d
#
_cell.length_a   1.000
_cell.length_b   1.000
_cell.length_c   1.000
_cell.angle_alpha   90.00
_cell.angle_beta   90.00
_cell.angle_gamma   90.00
#
_symmetry.space_group_name_H-M   'P 1'
#
loop_
_entity.id
_entity.type
_entity.pdbx_description
1 polymer ?
#
loop_
_entity_poly.entity_id
_entity_poly.type
_entity_poly.pdbx_seq_one_letter_code
_entity_poly.pdbx_strand_id
1 'polypeptide(L)'
;MTAMMHRAVRCALVALLCVPTCVSAQDQSEPAGYRTEDYRAPTPATLKDARVVTTAEAEQIWRTSGAIFIDVLPHAPRPANLPPGTIWREKPRRNIPGSVWLPDTGYGALAPVTEHYLRSNLARATQGEMTKGIVVYCLRDCWMSWNAAKRILGMGYSNVIWYPDGTDGWAEADLPLRESTPEPPSSP
;
A
#
# COMPACT_ATOMS: atom_id res chain seq x y z
N MET A 1 14.26 -85.54 -5.21
CA MET A 1 14.24 -84.67 -4.00
C MET A 1 14.88 -83.38 -4.40
N THR A 2 14.03 -82.33 -4.75
CA THR A 2 14.51 -81.08 -5.30
C THR A 2 14.04 -79.96 -4.37
N ALA A 3 14.98 -79.33 -3.69
CA ALA A 3 14.70 -78.23 -2.74
C ALA A 3 14.51 -76.91 -3.49
N MET A 4 13.37 -76.32 -3.27
CA MET A 4 12.95 -75.04 -3.86
C MET A 4 13.32 -73.91 -2.89
N MET A 5 14.34 -73.12 -3.26
CA MET A 5 14.78 -71.90 -2.51
C MET A 5 13.90 -70.71 -2.82
N HIS A 6 13.14 -70.28 -1.83
CA HIS A 6 12.34 -69.01 -1.96
C HIS A 6 13.26 -67.86 -1.59
N ARG A 7 13.52 -66.97 -2.60
CA ARG A 7 14.15 -65.66 -2.39
C ARG A 7 13.09 -64.66 -2.00
N ALA A 8 13.12 -64.17 -0.77
CA ALA A 8 12.31 -63.07 -0.31
C ALA A 8 12.88 -61.72 -0.80
N VAL A 9 12.16 -61.01 -1.64
CA VAL A 9 12.48 -59.64 -2.06
C VAL A 9 11.98 -58.70 -0.99
N ARG A 10 12.89 -58.03 -0.30
CA ARG A 10 12.56 -56.95 0.64
C ARG A 10 12.43 -55.64 -0.14
N CYS A 11 11.20 -55.14 -0.33
CA CYS A 11 10.94 -53.78 -0.79
C CYS A 11 11.20 -52.79 0.36
N ALA A 12 12.26 -52.01 0.25
CA ALA A 12 12.48 -50.86 1.14
C ALA A 12 11.63 -49.69 0.68
N LEU A 13 10.62 -49.32 1.49
CA LEU A 13 9.87 -48.11 1.30
C LEU A 13 10.74 -46.93 1.77
N VAL A 14 11.19 -46.10 0.84
CA VAL A 14 11.83 -44.80 1.14
C VAL A 14 10.70 -43.79 1.34
N ALA A 15 10.42 -43.46 2.59
CA ALA A 15 9.49 -42.35 2.92
C ALA A 15 10.20 -41.03 2.66
N LEU A 16 9.79 -40.34 1.61
CA LEU A 16 10.23 -38.97 1.29
C LEU A 16 9.57 -37.99 2.25
N LEU A 17 10.30 -37.56 3.28
CA LEU A 17 9.86 -36.52 4.21
C LEU A 17 9.85 -35.16 3.47
N CYS A 18 8.68 -34.70 3.03
CA CYS A 18 8.47 -33.33 2.61
C CYS A 18 8.56 -32.44 3.86
N VAL A 19 9.67 -31.75 4.06
CA VAL A 19 9.82 -30.71 5.07
C VAL A 19 9.20 -29.43 4.44
N PRO A 20 8.12 -28.86 5.00
CA PRO A 20 7.63 -27.59 4.54
C PRO A 20 8.68 -26.51 4.85
N THR A 21 9.29 -25.94 3.83
CA THR A 21 10.10 -24.72 3.97
C THR A 21 9.13 -23.58 4.29
N CYS A 22 9.03 -23.20 5.57
CA CYS A 22 8.47 -21.93 5.96
C CYS A 22 9.36 -20.84 5.34
N VAL A 23 8.90 -20.24 4.25
CA VAL A 23 9.44 -18.98 3.77
C VAL A 23 9.08 -17.94 4.83
N SER A 24 10.04 -17.60 5.67
CA SER A 24 9.91 -16.44 6.57
C SER A 24 9.74 -15.21 5.68
N ALA A 25 8.58 -14.55 5.76
CA ALA A 25 8.45 -13.19 5.27
C ALA A 25 9.57 -12.40 5.93
N GLN A 26 10.50 -11.86 5.15
CA GLN A 26 11.58 -11.03 5.68
C GLN A 26 10.89 -9.79 6.29
N ASP A 27 10.91 -9.72 7.62
CA ASP A 27 10.43 -8.58 8.36
C ASP A 27 11.34 -7.39 8.04
N GLN A 28 10.89 -6.58 7.08
CA GLN A 28 11.66 -5.43 6.64
C GLN A 28 11.58 -4.37 7.73
N SER A 29 12.72 -4.06 8.36
CA SER A 29 12.78 -3.04 9.41
C SER A 29 12.41 -1.66 8.88
N GLU A 30 11.77 -0.86 9.73
CA GLU A 30 11.43 0.53 9.41
C GLU A 30 12.70 1.37 9.20
N PRO A 31 12.87 2.03 8.05
CA PRO A 31 13.98 2.95 7.85
C PRO A 31 13.81 4.23 8.68
N ALA A 32 14.93 4.80 9.12
CA ALA A 32 14.91 6.08 9.83
C ALA A 32 14.36 7.22 8.96
N GLY A 33 14.72 7.23 7.68
CA GLY A 33 14.28 8.21 6.68
C GLY A 33 13.06 7.75 5.87
N TYR A 34 12.90 8.38 4.71
CA TYR A 34 11.93 8.00 3.70
C TYR A 34 12.57 7.07 2.67
N ARG A 35 11.79 6.17 2.09
CA ARG A 35 12.18 5.38 0.92
C ARG A 35 12.25 6.31 -0.30
N THR A 36 13.36 6.28 -1.04
CA THR A 36 13.60 7.17 -2.19
C THR A 36 13.68 6.46 -3.55
N GLU A 37 13.65 5.13 -3.55
CA GLU A 37 13.76 4.30 -4.74
C GLU A 37 12.96 3.00 -4.55
N ASP A 38 12.78 2.21 -5.61
CA ASP A 38 12.08 0.92 -5.57
C ASP A 38 10.76 0.98 -4.79
N TYR A 39 9.93 1.97 -5.14
CA TYR A 39 8.67 2.21 -4.41
C TYR A 39 7.66 1.07 -4.51
N ARG A 40 7.84 0.15 -5.45
CA ARG A 40 7.04 -1.08 -5.61
C ARG A 40 7.83 -2.29 -5.11
N ALA A 41 7.94 -2.41 -3.81
CA ALA A 41 8.66 -3.47 -3.10
C ALA A 41 7.96 -3.76 -1.76
N PRO A 42 8.19 -4.92 -1.13
CA PRO A 42 7.65 -5.22 0.19
C PRO A 42 7.91 -4.10 1.17
N THR A 43 6.88 -3.72 1.92
CA THR A 43 6.94 -2.67 2.95
C THR A 43 7.16 -3.29 4.33
N PRO A 44 7.62 -2.51 5.34
CA PRO A 44 7.61 -2.95 6.72
C PRO A 44 6.20 -3.37 7.19
N ALA A 45 6.12 -4.26 8.16
CA ALA A 45 4.85 -4.64 8.78
C ALA A 45 4.29 -3.54 9.69
N THR A 46 5.14 -2.57 10.06
CA THR A 46 4.81 -1.49 11.02
C THR A 46 5.14 -0.11 10.46
N LEU A 47 4.58 0.90 11.10
CA LEU A 47 4.98 2.29 10.97
C LEU A 47 4.88 2.92 12.37
N LYS A 48 6.02 3.33 12.90
CA LYS A 48 6.11 3.95 14.22
C LYS A 48 5.11 5.10 14.35
N ASP A 49 4.39 5.13 15.46
CA ASP A 49 3.39 6.12 15.82
C ASP A 49 2.11 6.11 14.93
N ALA A 50 2.00 5.19 13.97
CA ALA A 50 0.77 4.95 13.22
C ALA A 50 0.10 3.63 13.65
N ARG A 51 -1.21 3.59 13.55
CA ARG A 51 -1.95 2.33 13.59
C ARG A 51 -1.90 1.68 12.21
N VAL A 52 -1.43 0.43 12.13
CA VAL A 52 -1.51 -0.38 10.91
C VAL A 52 -2.80 -1.19 10.93
N VAL A 53 -3.51 -1.24 9.81
CA VAL A 53 -4.81 -1.92 9.72
C VAL A 53 -4.87 -2.91 8.56
N THR A 54 -5.62 -3.97 8.78
CA THR A 54 -6.01 -4.94 7.77
C THR A 54 -7.12 -4.40 6.88
N THR A 55 -7.43 -5.09 5.76
CA THR A 55 -8.54 -4.74 4.88
C THR A 55 -9.89 -4.73 5.63
N ALA A 56 -10.14 -5.71 6.50
CA ALA A 56 -11.39 -5.78 7.27
C ALA A 56 -11.55 -4.60 8.25
N GLU A 57 -10.45 -4.19 8.90
CA GLU A 57 -10.47 -3.02 9.79
C GLU A 57 -10.63 -1.72 9.00
N ALA A 58 -9.96 -1.60 7.83
CA ALA A 58 -10.12 -0.44 6.95
C ALA A 58 -11.56 -0.32 6.44
N GLU A 59 -12.20 -1.44 6.07
CA GLU A 59 -13.62 -1.49 5.70
C GLU A 59 -14.53 -1.01 6.83
N GLN A 60 -14.30 -1.47 8.05
CA GLN A 60 -15.07 -1.04 9.20
C GLN A 60 -14.95 0.48 9.44
N ILE A 61 -13.73 1.03 9.35
CA ILE A 61 -13.50 2.47 9.48
C ILE A 61 -14.25 3.23 8.37
N TRP A 62 -14.18 2.74 7.13
CA TRP A 62 -14.86 3.35 5.98
C TRP A 62 -16.38 3.35 6.14
N ARG A 63 -16.99 2.20 6.52
CA ARG A 63 -18.44 2.08 6.73
C ARG A 63 -18.98 2.99 7.82
N THR A 64 -18.17 3.24 8.84
CA THR A 64 -18.57 4.09 9.99
C THR A 64 -18.17 5.56 9.79
N SER A 65 -17.53 5.90 8.65
CA SER A 65 -16.96 7.24 8.41
C SER A 65 -16.02 7.69 9.54
N GLY A 66 -15.30 6.73 10.15
CA GLY A 66 -14.46 6.95 11.32
C GLY A 66 -13.17 7.73 11.05
N ALA A 67 -12.78 7.85 9.77
CA ALA A 67 -11.59 8.58 9.36
C ALA A 67 -11.72 9.09 7.91
N ILE A 68 -10.85 10.02 7.53
CA ILE A 68 -10.68 10.47 6.15
C ILE A 68 -9.72 9.51 5.45
N PHE A 69 -10.07 9.03 4.27
CA PHE A 69 -9.22 8.19 3.45
C PHE A 69 -8.43 9.04 2.47
N ILE A 70 -7.10 8.89 2.48
CA ILE A 70 -6.15 9.61 1.63
C ILE A 70 -5.46 8.60 0.73
N ASP A 71 -5.73 8.66 -0.56
CA ASP A 71 -5.03 7.91 -1.59
C ASP A 71 -3.81 8.72 -2.06
N VAL A 72 -2.63 8.12 -2.03
CA VAL A 72 -1.39 8.79 -2.44
C VAL A 72 -0.73 8.13 -3.64
N LEU A 73 -1.47 7.29 -4.38
CA LEU A 73 -0.93 6.69 -5.60
C LEU A 73 -0.52 7.80 -6.58
N PRO A 74 0.73 7.78 -7.08
CA PRO A 74 1.18 8.80 -8.02
C PRO A 74 0.44 8.72 -9.35
N HIS A 75 0.51 9.80 -10.11
CA HIS A 75 0.13 9.79 -11.51
C HIS A 75 0.90 8.72 -12.28
N ALA A 76 0.22 8.04 -13.22
CA ALA A 76 0.89 7.10 -14.08
C ALA A 76 1.87 7.86 -15.01
N PRO A 77 3.16 7.49 -15.06
CA PRO A 77 4.07 8.15 -15.96
C PRO A 77 3.69 7.91 -17.42
N ARG A 78 3.86 8.93 -18.25
CA ARG A 78 3.72 8.76 -19.69
C ARG A 78 4.76 7.74 -20.17
N PRO A 79 4.38 6.68 -20.91
CA PRO A 79 5.34 5.74 -21.48
C PRO A 79 6.39 6.45 -22.35
N ALA A 80 7.68 6.13 -22.15
CA ALA A 80 8.77 6.80 -22.85
C ALA A 80 8.78 6.51 -24.37
N ASN A 81 8.26 5.36 -24.81
CA ASN A 81 8.36 4.85 -26.17
C ASN A 81 7.09 5.04 -26.99
N LEU A 82 6.31 6.08 -26.73
CA LEU A 82 5.14 6.38 -27.54
C LEU A 82 5.55 6.95 -28.89
N PRO A 83 4.93 6.51 -30.02
CA PRO A 83 5.17 7.09 -31.33
C PRO A 83 4.94 8.62 -31.31
N PRO A 84 5.67 9.38 -32.14
CA PRO A 84 5.41 10.82 -32.29
C PRO A 84 3.94 11.10 -32.64
N GLY A 85 3.35 12.10 -32.01
CA GLY A 85 1.94 12.48 -32.22
C GLY A 85 0.91 11.63 -31.47
N THR A 86 1.32 10.59 -30.71
CA THR A 86 0.40 9.80 -29.89
C THR A 86 -0.17 10.62 -28.74
N ILE A 87 -1.49 10.75 -28.70
CA ILE A 87 -2.20 11.32 -27.56
C ILE A 87 -2.24 10.25 -26.47
N TRP A 88 -1.44 10.44 -25.42
CA TRP A 88 -1.51 9.60 -24.24
C TRP A 88 -2.51 10.18 -23.23
N ARG A 89 -3.35 9.32 -22.71
CA ARG A 89 -4.27 9.64 -21.60
C ARG A 89 -3.99 8.69 -20.46
N GLU A 90 -3.82 9.22 -19.29
CA GLU A 90 -3.73 8.43 -18.07
C GLU A 90 -5.03 7.64 -17.87
N LYS A 91 -4.89 6.38 -17.41
CA LYS A 91 -6.07 5.60 -17.00
C LYS A 91 -6.70 6.27 -15.77
N PRO A 92 -8.03 6.38 -15.72
CA PRO A 92 -8.68 6.90 -14.54
C PRO A 92 -8.27 6.13 -13.28
N ARG A 93 -7.93 6.87 -12.23
CA ARG A 93 -7.69 6.26 -10.93
C ARG A 93 -9.02 5.77 -10.36
N ARG A 94 -9.04 4.51 -9.91
CA ARG A 94 -10.14 3.97 -9.13
C ARG A 94 -9.66 3.77 -7.69
N ASN A 95 -10.31 4.44 -6.75
CA ASN A 95 -9.96 4.40 -5.33
C ASN A 95 -11.17 4.04 -4.44
N ILE A 96 -10.93 3.94 -3.13
CA ILE A 96 -11.97 3.70 -2.14
C ILE A 96 -12.95 4.88 -2.17
N PRO A 97 -14.28 4.63 -2.26
CA PRO A 97 -15.26 5.72 -2.39
C PRO A 97 -15.17 6.72 -1.24
N GLY A 98 -15.16 8.00 -1.56
CA GLY A 98 -15.02 9.09 -0.60
C GLY A 98 -13.59 9.44 -0.22
N SER A 99 -12.59 8.78 -0.81
CA SER A 99 -11.19 9.14 -0.61
C SER A 99 -10.82 10.45 -1.30
N VAL A 100 -9.93 11.16 -0.65
CA VAL A 100 -9.20 12.32 -1.21
C VAL A 100 -7.97 11.80 -1.92
N TRP A 101 -7.83 12.01 -3.23
CA TRP A 101 -6.65 11.57 -3.97
C TRP A 101 -5.62 12.68 -4.07
N LEU A 102 -4.45 12.46 -3.45
CA LEU A 102 -3.31 13.36 -3.40
C LEU A 102 -2.11 12.70 -4.11
N PRO A 103 -2.09 12.67 -5.45
CA PRO A 103 -1.02 12.01 -6.19
C PRO A 103 0.34 12.62 -5.89
N ASP A 104 1.39 11.81 -6.08
CA ASP A 104 2.81 12.21 -6.00
C ASP A 104 3.30 12.63 -4.59
N THR A 105 2.43 12.63 -3.58
CA THR A 105 2.77 13.08 -2.22
C THR A 105 3.51 12.04 -1.36
N GLY A 106 3.63 10.82 -1.86
CA GLY A 106 4.32 9.71 -1.19
C GLY A 106 5.79 9.52 -1.57
N TYR A 107 6.34 10.32 -2.49
CA TYR A 107 7.76 10.23 -2.81
C TYR A 107 8.64 10.55 -1.60
N GLY A 108 9.81 9.91 -1.52
CA GLY A 108 10.74 10.12 -0.39
C GLY A 108 11.23 11.55 -0.30
N ALA A 109 11.62 12.14 -1.44
CA ALA A 109 11.94 13.54 -1.57
C ALA A 109 10.79 14.27 -2.28
N LEU A 110 10.20 15.27 -1.64
CA LEU A 110 9.17 16.13 -2.23
C LEU A 110 9.73 17.47 -2.61
N ALA A 111 9.32 17.98 -3.78
CA ALA A 111 9.49 19.39 -4.08
C ALA A 111 8.64 20.23 -3.12
N PRO A 112 9.06 21.47 -2.79
CA PRO A 112 8.29 22.33 -1.87
C PRO A 112 6.82 22.54 -2.28
N VAL A 113 6.54 22.61 -3.59
CA VAL A 113 5.19 22.73 -4.12
C VAL A 113 4.34 21.49 -3.83
N THR A 114 4.91 20.29 -3.92
CA THR A 114 4.21 19.04 -3.62
C THR A 114 3.98 18.86 -2.11
N GLU A 115 4.94 19.27 -1.30
CA GLU A 115 4.76 19.28 0.15
C GLU A 115 3.67 20.27 0.58
N HIS A 116 3.66 21.47 -0.01
CA HIS A 116 2.60 22.44 0.22
C HIS A 116 1.23 21.91 -0.22
N TYR A 117 1.16 21.26 -1.39
CA TYR A 117 -0.05 20.60 -1.89
C TYR A 117 -0.59 19.55 -0.90
N LEU A 118 0.27 18.67 -0.37
CA LEU A 118 -0.12 17.70 0.65
C LEU A 118 -0.65 18.43 1.90
N ARG A 119 0.11 19.36 2.44
CA ARG A 119 -0.20 20.06 3.70
C ARG A 119 -1.52 20.82 3.63
N SER A 120 -1.75 21.56 2.55
CA SER A 120 -2.96 22.36 2.37
C SER A 120 -4.21 21.51 2.15
N ASN A 121 -4.10 20.42 1.39
CA ASN A 121 -5.21 19.50 1.19
C ASN A 121 -5.55 18.69 2.46
N LEU A 122 -4.57 18.30 3.25
CA LEU A 122 -4.81 17.70 4.56
C LEU A 122 -5.53 18.68 5.49
N ALA A 123 -5.05 19.92 5.59
CA ALA A 123 -5.70 20.94 6.41
C ALA A 123 -7.16 21.16 6.00
N ARG A 124 -7.44 21.18 4.69
CA ARG A 124 -8.81 21.30 4.18
C ARG A 124 -9.65 20.06 4.53
N ALA A 125 -9.15 18.86 4.28
CA ALA A 125 -9.88 17.63 4.53
C ALA A 125 -10.15 17.39 6.02
N THR A 126 -9.22 17.77 6.90
CA THR A 126 -9.37 17.64 8.35
C THR A 126 -10.01 18.86 9.00
N GLN A 127 -10.27 19.94 8.24
CA GLN A 127 -10.71 21.24 8.77
C GLN A 127 -9.73 21.81 9.83
N GLY A 128 -8.44 21.51 9.67
CA GLY A 128 -7.37 21.90 10.60
C GLY A 128 -7.28 21.07 11.87
N GLU A 129 -8.12 20.05 12.04
CA GLU A 129 -8.12 19.20 13.23
C GLU A 129 -6.98 18.17 13.17
N MET A 130 -5.96 18.33 14.02
CA MET A 130 -4.76 17.49 14.06
C MET A 130 -5.00 16.10 14.66
N THR A 131 -6.12 15.90 15.34
CA THR A 131 -6.55 14.62 15.94
C THR A 131 -7.50 13.83 15.06
N LYS A 132 -7.89 14.38 13.92
CA LYS A 132 -8.77 13.71 12.95
C LYS A 132 -8.15 12.42 12.46
N GLY A 133 -8.93 11.33 12.45
CA GLY A 133 -8.51 10.05 11.89
C GLY A 133 -8.20 10.17 10.39
N ILE A 134 -7.02 9.73 9.98
CA ILE A 134 -6.57 9.75 8.58
C ILE A 134 -6.07 8.36 8.22
N VAL A 135 -6.75 7.68 7.29
CA VAL A 135 -6.29 6.42 6.68
C VAL A 135 -5.49 6.74 5.42
N VAL A 136 -4.21 6.37 5.40
CA VAL A 136 -3.32 6.59 4.25
C VAL A 136 -3.08 5.27 3.53
N TYR A 137 -3.26 5.25 2.22
CA TYR A 137 -3.09 4.05 1.41
C TYR A 137 -2.66 4.37 -0.03
N CYS A 138 -2.27 3.34 -0.79
CA CYS A 138 -2.12 3.36 -2.25
C CYS A 138 -2.43 1.99 -2.86
N LEU A 139 -1.45 1.18 -3.20
CA LEU A 139 -1.53 -0.22 -3.61
C LEU A 139 -0.80 -1.08 -2.57
N ARG A 140 -0.94 -2.42 -2.64
CA ARG A 140 -0.09 -3.33 -1.88
C ARG A 140 1.37 -3.17 -2.32
N ASP A 141 2.31 -3.41 -1.41
CA ASP A 141 3.75 -3.28 -1.66
C ASP A 141 4.14 -1.93 -2.28
N CYS A 142 3.56 -0.87 -1.74
CA CYS A 142 3.76 0.49 -2.23
C CYS A 142 4.27 1.41 -1.12
N TRP A 143 5.55 1.74 -1.17
CA TRP A 143 6.21 2.60 -0.21
C TRP A 143 5.69 4.04 -0.17
N MET A 144 4.95 4.46 -1.21
CA MET A 144 4.35 5.79 -1.25
C MET A 144 3.41 6.04 -0.06
N SER A 145 2.56 5.06 0.27
CA SER A 145 1.63 5.19 1.41
C SER A 145 2.36 5.18 2.75
N TRP A 146 3.41 4.36 2.90
CA TRP A 146 4.24 4.34 4.10
C TRP A 146 4.94 5.70 4.31
N ASN A 147 5.58 6.22 3.26
CA ASN A 147 6.24 7.54 3.30
C ASN A 147 5.25 8.67 3.62
N ALA A 148 4.10 8.67 2.94
CA ALA A 148 3.10 9.70 3.16
C ALA A 148 2.56 9.67 4.59
N ALA A 149 2.23 8.48 5.12
CA ALA A 149 1.76 8.33 6.50
C ALA A 149 2.82 8.81 7.51
N LYS A 150 4.10 8.44 7.32
CA LYS A 150 5.22 8.93 8.14
C LYS A 150 5.34 10.45 8.09
N ARG A 151 5.18 11.04 6.90
CA ARG A 151 5.24 12.50 6.72
C ARG A 151 4.08 13.20 7.40
N ILE A 152 2.88 12.65 7.32
CA ILE A 152 1.68 13.19 7.97
C ILE A 152 1.84 13.18 9.50
N LEU A 153 2.42 12.11 10.08
CA LEU A 153 2.81 12.09 11.49
C LEU A 153 3.82 13.21 11.80
N GLY A 154 4.85 13.38 10.96
CA GLY A 154 5.84 14.45 11.10
C GLY A 154 5.26 15.86 10.95
N MET A 155 4.08 16.02 10.35
CA MET A 155 3.33 17.28 10.30
C MET A 155 2.52 17.56 11.58
N GLY A 156 2.47 16.61 12.53
CA GLY A 156 1.81 16.75 13.82
C GLY A 156 0.43 16.11 13.93
N TYR A 157 -0.06 15.44 12.88
CA TYR A 157 -1.30 14.67 13.00
C TYR A 157 -1.07 13.45 13.91
N SER A 158 -1.94 13.26 14.89
CA SER A 158 -1.75 12.24 15.95
C SER A 158 -2.56 10.96 15.74
N ASN A 159 -3.51 10.93 14.81
CA ASN A 159 -4.39 9.79 14.55
C ASN A 159 -4.23 9.31 13.10
N VAL A 160 -3.00 8.91 12.77
CA VAL A 160 -2.65 8.38 11.44
C VAL A 160 -2.78 6.87 11.43
N ILE A 161 -3.48 6.37 10.44
CA ILE A 161 -3.76 4.95 10.20
C ILE A 161 -3.15 4.62 8.85
N TRP A 162 -2.27 3.64 8.82
CA TRP A 162 -1.70 3.16 7.56
C TRP A 162 -2.36 1.86 7.13
N TYR A 163 -2.86 1.83 5.88
CA TYR A 163 -3.48 0.68 5.26
C TYR A 163 -2.59 0.15 4.12
N PRO A 164 -1.70 -0.84 4.40
CA PRO A 164 -0.68 -1.33 3.48
C PRO A 164 -1.23 -2.10 2.27
N ASP A 165 -2.36 -2.83 2.42
CA ASP A 165 -2.94 -3.60 1.31
C ASP A 165 -3.59 -2.72 0.23
N GLY A 166 -3.93 -1.49 0.56
CA GLY A 166 -4.42 -0.50 -0.37
C GLY A 166 -5.60 -0.97 -1.22
N THR A 167 -5.69 -0.45 -2.47
CA THR A 167 -6.79 -0.84 -3.35
C THR A 167 -6.68 -2.27 -3.86
N ASP A 168 -5.53 -2.93 -3.75
CA ASP A 168 -5.40 -4.34 -4.14
C ASP A 168 -6.12 -5.23 -3.12
N GLY A 169 -5.85 -5.06 -1.81
CA GLY A 169 -6.58 -5.78 -0.76
C GLY A 169 -8.08 -5.43 -0.72
N TRP A 170 -8.41 -4.17 -1.04
CA TRP A 170 -9.79 -3.71 -1.12
C TRP A 170 -10.57 -4.43 -2.23
N ALA A 171 -9.98 -4.56 -3.43
CA ALA A 171 -10.58 -5.25 -4.57
C ALA A 171 -10.65 -6.77 -4.36
N GLU A 172 -9.65 -7.39 -3.73
CA GLU A 172 -9.64 -8.81 -3.37
C GLU A 172 -10.76 -9.18 -2.37
N ALA A 173 -11.19 -8.21 -1.56
CA ALA A 173 -12.33 -8.36 -0.66
C ALA A 173 -13.69 -8.03 -1.31
N ASP A 174 -13.74 -7.89 -2.64
CA ASP A 174 -14.92 -7.53 -3.43
C ASP A 174 -15.56 -6.19 -2.99
N LEU A 175 -14.78 -5.28 -2.43
CA LEU A 175 -15.24 -3.97 -1.97
C LEU A 175 -15.28 -2.95 -3.12
N PRO A 176 -16.19 -1.94 -3.06
CA PRO A 176 -16.40 -1.02 -4.17
C PRO A 176 -15.22 -0.09 -4.40
N LEU A 177 -14.89 0.14 -5.66
CA LEU A 177 -13.96 1.18 -6.11
C LEU A 177 -14.68 2.14 -7.06
N ARG A 178 -14.38 3.45 -6.97
CA ARG A 178 -14.94 4.49 -7.85
C ARG A 178 -13.83 5.27 -8.55
N GLU A 179 -14.13 5.75 -9.74
CA GLU A 179 -13.25 6.69 -10.44
C GLU A 179 -13.11 7.98 -9.62
N SER A 180 -11.89 8.49 -9.60
CA SER A 180 -11.50 9.66 -8.83
C SER A 180 -10.62 10.57 -9.66
N THR A 181 -10.69 11.85 -9.36
CA THR A 181 -9.79 12.88 -9.89
C THR A 181 -8.90 13.40 -8.76
N PRO A 182 -7.68 13.87 -9.06
CA PRO A 182 -6.83 14.49 -8.06
C PRO A 182 -7.51 15.71 -7.44
N GLU A 183 -7.24 15.92 -6.16
CA GLU A 183 -7.62 17.19 -5.54
C GLU A 183 -6.90 18.36 -6.22
N PRO A 184 -7.58 19.48 -6.45
CA PRO A 184 -6.93 20.63 -7.04
C PRO A 184 -5.84 21.19 -6.10
N PRO A 185 -4.80 21.84 -6.67
CA PRO A 185 -3.90 22.64 -5.87
C PRO A 185 -4.68 23.72 -5.11
N SER A 186 -4.30 23.98 -3.87
CA SER A 186 -4.86 25.11 -3.13
C SER A 186 -4.47 26.39 -3.83
N SER A 187 -5.41 27.27 -4.04
CA SER A 187 -5.07 28.62 -4.49
C SER A 187 -4.11 29.28 -3.49
N PRO A 188 -3.10 30.02 -3.98
CA PRO A 188 -2.16 30.71 -3.12
C PRO A 188 -2.83 31.72 -2.19
#